data_6e3052ed978e3b3ad937e508d4770d96
#
_entry.id   6e3052ed978e3b3ad937e508d4770d96
#
_cell.length_a   1.000
_cell.length_b   1.000
_cell.length_c   1.000
_cell.angle_alpha   90.00
_cell.angle_beta   90.00
_cell.angle_gamma   90.00
#
_symmetry.space_group_name_H-M   'P 1'
#
loop_
_entity.id
_entity.type
_entity.pdbx_description
1 polymer ?
#
loop_
_entity_poly.entity_id
_entity_poly.type
_entity_poly.pdbx_seq_one_letter_code
_entity_poly.pdbx_strand_id
1 'polypeptide(L)'
;MTAAPHILLVNPWIHDFAAYDFWAKPLGLLLLAALLRQHGCTVSYVDCLDRFHPRTPATDPQRRCGRGPYLKTRLPKPAALPDVPRRFSRYGIKPEWLREDLWSLPRPDLILVTSMMTYWYSGVQETISVLRDIFSDVPLILGGIYATLCREHARRNSGADRVVGGAAEAVLLDLVADVTGFSPAARFDPQDLDTYPHPAHDLQHRISCVPLLTAKGCPFACAYCAAKKLNPDRMTRSPEGVVDEISRWHRDFGVRDFVFYDDALLAQTEHHAVPLFERVIRHGLKIRFHTPNALHIRWITPAVARLMKRAGFETVRLGLETAGPSRWLEQEQKVTADEFQRAADSLKQAGFAKRQIGAYLLAGLPGQSFEEIATSIQIVKDNGVTPILAHYSPIPHTDLWPAAVTASRYDLAADPIFTNNAILPCRKDSFCWGTITRLKTLLAD
;
A
#
# COMPACT_ATOMS: atom_id res chain seq x y z
N MET A 1 25.52 29.25 -10.39
CA MET A 1 24.74 28.19 -9.69
C MET A 1 23.27 28.42 -10.08
N THR A 2 22.63 27.43 -10.69
CA THR A 2 21.18 27.48 -10.97
C THR A 2 20.41 27.58 -9.66
N ALA A 3 19.35 28.38 -9.62
CA ALA A 3 18.47 28.49 -8.44
C ALA A 3 17.90 27.09 -8.08
N ALA A 4 17.66 26.85 -6.81
CA ALA A 4 17.06 25.61 -6.37
C ALA A 4 15.64 25.46 -6.92
N PRO A 5 15.30 24.35 -7.61
CA PRO A 5 14.02 24.17 -8.27
C PRO A 5 12.89 23.94 -7.27
N HIS A 6 11.68 24.34 -7.67
CA HIS A 6 10.43 24.03 -6.99
C HIS A 6 9.80 22.78 -7.60
N ILE A 7 9.63 21.72 -6.79
CA ILE A 7 9.07 20.44 -7.23
C ILE A 7 7.71 20.22 -6.59
N LEU A 8 6.69 19.97 -7.41
CA LEU A 8 5.35 19.61 -6.96
C LEU A 8 5.19 18.09 -6.97
N LEU A 9 4.85 17.52 -5.81
CA LEU A 9 4.56 16.09 -5.66
C LEU A 9 3.05 15.88 -5.49
N VAL A 10 2.47 14.98 -6.27
CA VAL A 10 1.02 14.74 -6.28
C VAL A 10 0.67 13.28 -6.07
N ASN A 11 -0.18 13.00 -5.06
CA ASN A 11 -0.83 11.72 -4.87
C ASN A 11 -2.21 11.76 -5.56
N PRO A 12 -2.47 10.96 -6.61
CA PRO A 12 -3.66 11.08 -7.45
C PRO A 12 -4.92 10.50 -6.79
N TRP A 13 -6.09 10.80 -7.38
CA TRP A 13 -7.36 10.18 -7.02
C TRP A 13 -7.38 8.66 -7.25
N ILE A 14 -8.24 8.00 -6.50
CA ILE A 14 -8.66 6.62 -6.76
C ILE A 14 -9.99 6.64 -7.51
N HIS A 15 -10.06 5.97 -8.65
CA HIS A 15 -11.31 5.61 -9.32
C HIS A 15 -11.55 4.12 -9.16
N ASP A 16 -12.61 3.74 -8.45
CA ASP A 16 -12.89 2.34 -8.14
C ASP A 16 -14.38 2.09 -7.83
N PHE A 17 -14.74 0.83 -7.76
CA PHE A 17 -16.01 0.35 -7.20
C PHE A 17 -16.02 0.36 -5.67
N ALA A 18 -14.86 0.26 -5.02
CA ALA A 18 -14.71 0.35 -3.57
C ALA A 18 -13.29 0.78 -3.18
N ALA A 19 -13.17 1.84 -2.37
CA ALA A 19 -11.92 2.22 -1.73
C ALA A 19 -12.16 2.72 -0.30
N TYR A 20 -11.20 2.49 0.57
CA TYR A 20 -11.20 2.89 1.97
C TYR A 20 -9.75 3.08 2.43
N ASP A 21 -9.49 4.10 3.24
CA ASP A 21 -8.17 4.32 3.82
C ASP A 21 -7.90 3.31 4.96
N PHE A 22 -7.26 2.19 4.61
CA PHE A 22 -6.69 1.22 5.54
C PHE A 22 -5.21 1.55 5.83
N TRP A 23 -4.93 2.82 6.15
CA TRP A 23 -3.57 3.38 6.29
C TRP A 23 -2.81 3.50 4.95
N ALA A 24 -3.51 3.68 3.84
CA ALA A 24 -2.90 3.81 2.52
C ALA A 24 -2.29 5.20 2.32
N LYS A 25 -1.02 5.37 2.72
CA LYS A 25 -0.26 6.61 2.54
C LYS A 25 0.79 6.45 1.43
N PRO A 26 1.07 7.49 0.65
CA PRO A 26 2.05 7.44 -0.44
C PRO A 26 3.48 7.57 0.11
N LEU A 27 3.94 6.56 0.88
CA LEU A 27 5.23 6.58 1.58
C LEU A 27 6.40 6.88 0.65
N GLY A 28 6.45 6.24 -0.52
CA GLY A 28 7.51 6.48 -1.51
C GLY A 28 7.53 7.95 -1.97
N LEU A 29 6.37 8.55 -2.23
CA LEU A 29 6.29 9.96 -2.64
C LEU A 29 6.76 10.91 -1.53
N LEU A 30 6.39 10.64 -0.26
CA LEU A 30 6.83 11.41 0.90
C LEU A 30 8.33 11.24 1.18
N LEU A 31 8.90 10.08 0.85
CA LEU A 31 10.33 9.86 0.91
C LEU A 31 11.06 10.66 -0.17
N LEU A 32 10.56 10.66 -1.42
CA LEU A 32 11.11 11.51 -2.48
C LEU A 32 11.06 12.99 -2.10
N ALA A 33 9.98 13.44 -1.45
CA ALA A 33 9.86 14.81 -0.94
C ALA A 33 10.95 15.13 0.09
N ALA A 34 11.24 14.21 1.01
CA ALA A 34 12.29 14.39 2.01
C ALA A 34 13.69 14.43 1.37
N LEU A 35 13.95 13.53 0.40
CA LEU A 35 15.19 13.53 -0.37
C LEU A 35 15.39 14.84 -1.13
N LEU A 36 14.37 15.34 -1.82
CA LEU A 36 14.44 16.61 -2.53
C LEU A 36 14.75 17.79 -1.60
N ARG A 37 14.08 17.86 -0.43
CA ARG A 37 14.36 18.89 0.59
C ARG A 37 15.79 18.79 1.12
N GLN A 38 16.30 17.58 1.38
CA GLN A 38 17.69 17.36 1.83
C GLN A 38 18.72 17.90 0.83
N HIS A 39 18.36 17.88 -0.47
CA HIS A 39 19.22 18.38 -1.56
C HIS A 39 18.94 19.82 -1.95
N GLY A 40 18.14 20.55 -1.16
CA GLY A 40 17.94 21.98 -1.32
C GLY A 40 16.78 22.37 -2.25
N CYS A 41 16.01 21.43 -2.79
CA CYS A 41 14.82 21.75 -3.58
C CYS A 41 13.69 22.30 -2.69
N THR A 42 12.94 23.26 -3.22
CA THR A 42 11.65 23.62 -2.65
C THR A 42 10.60 22.59 -3.04
N VAL A 43 9.77 22.16 -2.10
CA VAL A 43 8.80 21.07 -2.31
C VAL A 43 7.40 21.53 -1.93
N SER A 44 6.44 21.37 -2.85
CA SER A 44 5.01 21.37 -2.56
C SER A 44 4.43 19.97 -2.69
N TYR A 45 3.41 19.67 -1.88
CA TYR A 45 2.75 18.38 -1.87
C TYR A 45 1.24 18.55 -1.92
N VAL A 46 0.58 17.80 -2.80
CA VAL A 46 -0.87 17.74 -2.91
C VAL A 46 -1.33 16.29 -2.87
N ASP A 47 -2.25 15.99 -1.97
CA ASP A 47 -2.85 14.66 -1.80
C ASP A 47 -4.32 14.67 -2.21
N CYS A 48 -4.63 14.16 -3.40
CA CYS A 48 -6.02 14.02 -3.82
C CYS A 48 -6.84 13.08 -2.92
N LEU A 49 -6.18 12.25 -2.10
CA LEU A 49 -6.82 11.32 -1.17
C LEU A 49 -6.92 11.88 0.26
N ASP A 50 -6.58 13.14 0.48
CA ASP A 50 -6.56 13.73 1.80
C ASP A 50 -7.96 13.75 2.44
N ARG A 51 -8.13 12.95 3.50
CA ARG A 51 -9.36 12.90 4.30
C ARG A 51 -9.50 14.08 5.28
N PHE A 52 -8.42 14.80 5.49
CA PHE A 52 -8.33 15.93 6.42
C PHE A 52 -8.15 17.26 5.70
N HIS A 53 -8.43 17.29 4.40
CA HIS A 53 -8.43 18.52 3.63
C HIS A 53 -9.34 19.57 4.29
N PRO A 54 -8.95 20.84 4.38
CA PRO A 54 -9.68 21.88 5.14
C PRO A 54 -11.17 22.02 4.81
N ARG A 55 -11.56 21.64 3.59
CA ARG A 55 -12.97 21.67 3.13
C ARG A 55 -13.73 20.37 3.37
N THR A 56 -13.09 19.32 3.87
CA THR A 56 -13.80 18.09 4.24
C THR A 56 -14.47 18.24 5.60
N PRO A 57 -15.58 17.50 5.87
CA PRO A 57 -16.13 17.45 7.21
C PRO A 57 -15.07 17.04 8.23
N ALA A 58 -14.98 17.79 9.32
CA ALA A 58 -14.01 17.51 10.38
C ALA A 58 -14.18 16.09 10.92
N THR A 59 -13.09 15.36 10.96
CA THR A 59 -13.03 14.02 11.53
C THR A 59 -11.85 13.90 12.49
N ASP A 60 -12.02 13.14 13.57
CA ASP A 60 -10.92 12.84 14.48
C ASP A 60 -9.86 11.97 13.78
N PRO A 61 -8.62 12.44 13.62
CA PRO A 61 -7.56 11.68 12.96
C PRO A 61 -7.16 10.41 13.74
N GLN A 62 -7.43 10.34 15.04
CA GLN A 62 -7.14 9.16 15.86
C GLN A 62 -8.27 8.12 15.85
N ARG A 63 -9.43 8.48 15.30
CA ARG A 63 -10.56 7.55 15.21
C ARG A 63 -10.17 6.34 14.38
N ARG A 64 -10.52 5.14 14.87
CA ARG A 64 -10.18 3.86 14.21
C ARG A 64 -8.68 3.71 13.93
N CYS A 65 -7.82 4.25 14.79
CA CYS A 65 -6.36 4.21 14.62
C CYS A 65 -5.91 4.85 13.29
N GLY A 66 -6.50 5.95 12.89
CA GLY A 66 -6.12 6.67 11.67
C GLY A 66 -6.81 6.22 10.38
N ARG A 67 -7.59 5.13 10.40
CA ARG A 67 -8.35 4.64 9.23
C ARG A 67 -9.66 5.40 9.02
N GLY A 68 -10.18 5.38 7.78
CA GLY A 68 -11.50 5.97 7.55
C GLY A 68 -11.94 5.96 6.08
N PRO A 69 -13.20 6.34 5.81
CA PRO A 69 -13.68 6.47 4.45
C PRO A 69 -13.07 7.70 3.78
N TYR A 70 -12.79 7.60 2.49
CA TYR A 70 -12.55 8.76 1.65
C TYR A 70 -13.86 9.50 1.35
N LEU A 71 -13.79 10.80 1.08
CA LEU A 71 -14.85 11.49 0.35
C LEU A 71 -15.01 10.79 -1.00
N LYS A 72 -16.26 10.63 -1.46
CA LYS A 72 -16.51 9.97 -2.75
C LYS A 72 -17.55 10.70 -3.58
N THR A 73 -17.30 10.74 -4.87
CA THR A 73 -18.21 11.28 -5.88
C THR A 73 -18.49 10.19 -6.91
N ARG A 74 -19.76 9.97 -7.25
CA ARG A 74 -20.16 8.98 -8.26
C ARG A 74 -19.65 9.40 -9.64
N LEU A 75 -19.10 8.44 -10.36
CA LEU A 75 -18.67 8.56 -11.76
C LEU A 75 -19.49 7.64 -12.67
N PRO A 76 -19.53 7.92 -13.97
CA PRO A 76 -19.96 6.92 -14.96
C PRO A 76 -19.10 5.65 -14.83
N LYS A 77 -19.70 4.48 -15.04
CA LYS A 77 -18.92 3.25 -15.08
C LYS A 77 -17.99 3.26 -16.31
N PRO A 78 -16.80 2.62 -16.20
CA PRO A 78 -15.98 2.35 -17.37
C PRO A 78 -16.78 1.62 -18.44
N ALA A 79 -16.66 2.06 -19.70
CA ALA A 79 -17.37 1.44 -20.81
C ALA A 79 -17.05 -0.06 -20.98
N ALA A 80 -15.86 -0.47 -20.54
CA ALA A 80 -15.41 -1.86 -20.55
C ALA A 80 -16.07 -2.75 -19.48
N LEU A 81 -16.80 -2.17 -18.49
CA LEU A 81 -17.40 -2.87 -17.35
C LEU A 81 -18.89 -2.53 -17.15
N PRO A 82 -19.74 -2.56 -18.20
CA PRO A 82 -21.14 -2.16 -18.09
C PRO A 82 -21.96 -3.15 -17.24
N ASP A 83 -21.58 -4.41 -17.25
CA ASP A 83 -22.24 -5.54 -16.59
C ASP A 83 -22.01 -5.60 -15.08
N VAL A 84 -21.01 -4.86 -14.54
CA VAL A 84 -20.70 -4.87 -13.12
C VAL A 84 -21.78 -4.13 -12.32
N PRO A 85 -22.60 -4.79 -11.47
CA PRO A 85 -23.72 -4.17 -10.77
C PRO A 85 -23.27 -3.37 -9.53
N ARG A 86 -22.18 -2.64 -9.64
CA ARG A 86 -21.60 -1.79 -8.57
C ARG A 86 -21.49 -0.35 -9.04
N ARG A 87 -21.52 0.59 -8.09
CA ARG A 87 -21.29 2.01 -8.38
C ARG A 87 -19.80 2.25 -8.52
N PHE A 88 -19.40 2.95 -9.56
CA PHE A 88 -18.05 3.44 -9.77
C PHE A 88 -17.93 4.87 -9.23
N SER A 89 -16.84 5.21 -8.58
CA SER A 89 -16.70 6.49 -7.91
C SER A 89 -15.25 6.99 -7.93
N ARG A 90 -15.07 8.31 -7.95
CA ARG A 90 -13.85 8.98 -7.52
C ARG A 90 -13.83 9.02 -6.01
N TYR A 91 -12.72 8.62 -5.43
CA TYR A 91 -12.42 8.73 -4.02
C TYR A 91 -11.36 9.80 -3.82
N GLY A 92 -11.59 10.71 -2.86
CA GLY A 92 -10.72 11.82 -2.52
C GLY A 92 -11.40 13.18 -2.63
N ILE A 93 -10.62 14.26 -2.61
CA ILE A 93 -11.10 15.65 -2.70
C ILE A 93 -11.78 15.92 -4.04
N LYS A 94 -12.58 17.00 -4.08
CA LYS A 94 -13.25 17.39 -5.33
C LYS A 94 -12.29 18.05 -6.32
N PRO A 95 -12.52 17.93 -7.64
CA PRO A 95 -11.63 18.53 -8.64
C PRO A 95 -11.51 20.06 -8.52
N GLU A 96 -12.60 20.74 -8.17
CA GLU A 96 -12.56 22.17 -7.94
C GLU A 96 -11.65 22.56 -6.77
N TRP A 97 -11.57 21.73 -5.72
CA TRP A 97 -10.67 21.96 -4.59
C TRP A 97 -9.21 21.77 -4.99
N LEU A 98 -8.93 20.71 -5.77
CA LEU A 98 -7.59 20.50 -6.31
C LEU A 98 -7.16 21.70 -7.18
N ARG A 99 -8.03 22.23 -8.06
CA ARG A 99 -7.71 23.38 -8.90
C ARG A 99 -7.36 24.62 -8.07
N GLU A 100 -8.16 24.91 -7.04
CA GLU A 100 -7.93 26.05 -6.15
C GLU A 100 -6.63 25.90 -5.34
N ASP A 101 -6.35 24.68 -4.85
CA ASP A 101 -5.10 24.41 -4.15
C ASP A 101 -3.90 24.64 -5.08
N LEU A 102 -3.95 24.11 -6.30
CA LEU A 102 -2.88 24.28 -7.30
C LEU A 102 -2.66 25.74 -7.70
N TRP A 103 -3.73 26.53 -7.85
CA TRP A 103 -3.61 27.97 -8.15
C TRP A 103 -2.97 28.77 -7.01
N SER A 104 -3.08 28.30 -5.77
CA SER A 104 -2.45 28.92 -4.62
C SER A 104 -0.95 28.65 -4.49
N LEU A 105 -0.43 27.65 -5.24
CA LEU A 105 0.98 27.28 -5.20
C LEU A 105 1.83 28.11 -6.16
N PRO A 106 3.09 28.36 -5.83
CA PRO A 106 4.05 28.86 -6.80
C PRO A 106 4.14 27.88 -7.98
N ARG A 107 4.38 28.43 -9.19
CA ARG A 107 4.58 27.59 -10.37
C ARG A 107 5.75 26.62 -10.13
N PRO A 108 5.57 25.30 -10.29
CA PRO A 108 6.67 24.34 -10.16
C PRO A 108 7.55 24.29 -11.41
N ASP A 109 8.80 23.87 -11.24
CA ASP A 109 9.74 23.56 -12.33
C ASP A 109 9.58 22.11 -12.81
N LEU A 110 9.06 21.23 -11.95
CA LEU A 110 8.84 19.80 -12.23
C LEU A 110 7.65 19.30 -11.40
N ILE A 111 6.83 18.43 -11.99
CA ILE A 111 5.74 17.74 -11.31
C ILE A 111 6.03 16.23 -11.25
N LEU A 112 5.95 15.65 -10.04
CA LEU A 112 6.06 14.21 -9.80
C LEU A 112 4.72 13.65 -9.35
N VAL A 113 4.15 12.72 -10.11
CA VAL A 113 2.89 12.04 -9.79
C VAL A 113 3.19 10.59 -9.43
N THR A 114 2.67 10.11 -8.30
CA THR A 114 2.76 8.69 -7.94
C THR A 114 1.58 7.88 -8.50
N SER A 115 1.66 6.56 -8.41
CA SER A 115 0.55 5.67 -8.76
C SER A 115 0.61 4.38 -7.92
N MET A 116 -0.56 3.85 -7.54
CA MET A 116 -0.66 2.63 -6.74
C MET A 116 -1.24 1.48 -7.57
N MET A 117 -2.46 1.02 -7.28
CA MET A 117 -3.06 -0.11 -7.98
C MET A 117 -3.14 0.13 -9.49
N THR A 118 -2.81 -0.89 -10.28
CA THR A 118 -2.78 -0.80 -11.74
C THR A 118 -4.13 -0.36 -12.32
N TYR A 119 -5.22 -0.84 -11.78
CA TYR A 119 -6.59 -0.54 -12.21
C TYR A 119 -7.14 0.81 -11.71
N TRP A 120 -6.37 1.59 -10.93
CA TRP A 120 -6.72 2.96 -10.56
C TRP A 120 -6.21 4.01 -11.54
N TYR A 121 -5.63 3.59 -12.65
CA TYR A 121 -5.00 4.47 -13.64
C TYR A 121 -5.89 5.59 -14.13
N SER A 122 -7.22 5.40 -14.21
CA SER A 122 -8.13 6.47 -14.64
C SER A 122 -8.18 7.66 -13.64
N GLY A 123 -7.94 7.40 -12.34
CA GLY A 123 -7.76 8.47 -11.36
C GLY A 123 -6.44 9.23 -11.56
N VAL A 124 -5.38 8.51 -11.97
CA VAL A 124 -4.10 9.12 -12.36
C VAL A 124 -4.29 10.00 -13.60
N GLN A 125 -4.98 9.51 -14.63
CA GLN A 125 -5.28 10.27 -15.85
C GLN A 125 -6.05 11.55 -15.55
N GLU A 126 -7.12 11.49 -14.75
CA GLU A 126 -7.90 12.69 -14.39
C GLU A 126 -7.04 13.69 -13.60
N THR A 127 -6.22 13.22 -12.67
CA THR A 127 -5.30 14.09 -11.92
C THR A 127 -4.31 14.79 -12.85
N ILE A 128 -3.69 14.06 -13.77
CA ILE A 128 -2.74 14.61 -14.73
C ILE A 128 -3.45 15.60 -15.67
N SER A 129 -4.68 15.32 -16.10
CA SER A 129 -5.46 16.27 -16.91
C SER A 129 -5.66 17.60 -16.20
N VAL A 130 -6.02 17.59 -14.91
CA VAL A 130 -6.17 18.82 -14.12
C VAL A 130 -4.84 19.55 -13.95
N LEU A 131 -3.74 18.83 -13.75
CA LEU A 131 -2.41 19.43 -13.68
C LEU A 131 -2.01 20.09 -14.99
N ARG A 132 -2.31 19.49 -16.14
CA ARG A 132 -2.07 20.05 -17.48
C ARG A 132 -2.90 21.28 -17.77
N ASP A 133 -4.14 21.34 -17.31
CA ASP A 133 -4.99 22.52 -17.46
C ASP A 133 -4.39 23.77 -16.77
N ILE A 134 -3.62 23.56 -15.69
CA ILE A 134 -3.06 24.66 -14.88
C ILE A 134 -1.58 24.90 -15.21
N PHE A 135 -0.82 23.85 -15.40
CA PHE A 135 0.63 23.85 -15.63
C PHE A 135 0.96 23.15 -16.95
N SER A 136 0.45 23.69 -18.07
CA SER A 136 0.47 23.03 -19.39
C SER A 136 1.86 22.68 -19.92
N ASP A 137 2.86 23.50 -19.60
CA ASP A 137 4.24 23.42 -20.09
C ASP A 137 5.26 22.96 -19.04
N VAL A 138 4.80 22.63 -17.81
CA VAL A 138 5.68 22.08 -16.76
C VAL A 138 5.91 20.61 -17.01
N PRO A 139 7.18 20.14 -17.05
CA PRO A 139 7.49 18.73 -17.16
C PRO A 139 6.83 17.90 -16.06
N LEU A 140 6.19 16.77 -16.44
CA LEU A 140 5.46 15.89 -15.54
C LEU A 140 5.94 14.46 -15.68
N ILE A 141 6.38 13.89 -14.56
CA ILE A 141 6.88 12.50 -14.46
C ILE A 141 5.91 11.67 -13.64
N LEU A 142 5.48 10.53 -14.19
CA LEU A 142 4.69 9.53 -13.50
C LEU A 142 5.57 8.39 -13.01
N GLY A 143 5.47 8.07 -11.72
CA GLY A 143 6.13 6.92 -11.08
C GLY A 143 5.14 6.02 -10.33
N GLY A 144 5.68 5.08 -9.55
CA GLY A 144 4.92 4.20 -8.67
C GLY A 144 4.55 2.84 -9.29
N ILE A 145 3.64 2.13 -8.64
CA ILE A 145 3.35 0.71 -8.94
C ILE A 145 2.74 0.52 -10.33
N TYR A 146 1.73 1.31 -10.69
CA TYR A 146 1.15 1.24 -12.03
C TYR A 146 2.19 1.55 -13.13
N ALA A 147 2.99 2.60 -12.93
CA ALA A 147 4.07 2.98 -13.84
C ALA A 147 5.13 1.87 -14.00
N THR A 148 5.31 1.04 -12.97
CA THR A 148 6.26 -0.09 -12.97
C THR A 148 5.67 -1.32 -13.64
N LEU A 149 4.47 -1.74 -13.21
CA LEU A 149 3.88 -3.02 -13.63
C LEU A 149 3.14 -2.95 -14.98
N CYS A 150 2.64 -1.76 -15.36
CA CYS A 150 1.93 -1.55 -16.62
C CYS A 150 2.57 -0.40 -17.43
N ARG A 151 3.90 -0.42 -17.57
CA ARG A 151 4.70 0.69 -18.12
C ARG A 151 4.23 1.16 -19.49
N GLU A 152 3.98 0.23 -20.42
CA GLU A 152 3.55 0.60 -21.77
C GLU A 152 2.14 1.21 -21.78
N HIS A 153 1.23 0.68 -20.96
CA HIS A 153 -0.09 1.27 -20.80
C HIS A 153 0.02 2.68 -20.19
N ALA A 154 0.85 2.86 -19.16
CA ALA A 154 1.08 4.16 -18.53
C ALA A 154 1.66 5.19 -19.52
N ARG A 155 2.64 4.80 -20.35
CA ARG A 155 3.24 5.68 -21.37
C ARG A 155 2.24 6.17 -22.42
N ARG A 156 1.32 5.29 -22.83
CA ARG A 156 0.32 5.64 -23.89
C ARG A 156 -0.87 6.42 -23.35
N ASN A 157 -1.24 6.19 -22.08
CA ASN A 157 -2.56 6.61 -21.59
C ASN A 157 -2.52 7.58 -20.41
N SER A 158 -1.39 7.79 -19.72
CA SER A 158 -1.39 8.62 -18.50
C SER A 158 -1.43 10.12 -18.77
N GLY A 159 -0.91 10.59 -19.91
CA GLY A 159 -0.71 12.02 -20.19
C GLY A 159 0.58 12.61 -19.57
N ALA A 160 1.42 11.78 -18.93
CA ALA A 160 2.73 12.20 -18.42
C ALA A 160 3.76 12.31 -19.56
N ASP A 161 4.71 13.25 -19.45
CA ASP A 161 5.82 13.38 -20.41
C ASP A 161 6.79 12.21 -20.29
N ARG A 162 6.97 11.73 -19.04
CA ARG A 162 7.92 10.63 -18.73
C ARG A 162 7.30 9.66 -17.74
N VAL A 163 7.52 8.37 -17.97
CA VAL A 163 7.09 7.29 -17.07
C VAL A 163 8.31 6.55 -16.55
N VAL A 164 8.47 6.56 -15.22
CA VAL A 164 9.60 5.95 -14.50
C VAL A 164 9.09 4.78 -13.67
N GLY A 165 9.58 3.58 -13.97
CA GLY A 165 9.29 2.37 -13.19
C GLY A 165 10.45 2.02 -12.26
N GLY A 166 10.16 1.23 -11.23
CA GLY A 166 11.14 0.75 -10.25
C GLY A 166 11.39 1.74 -9.10
N ALA A 167 12.54 1.60 -8.45
CA ALA A 167 12.97 2.42 -7.32
C ALA A 167 13.34 3.84 -7.82
N ALA A 168 12.43 4.79 -7.64
CA ALA A 168 12.62 6.16 -8.11
C ALA A 168 13.74 6.87 -7.34
N GLU A 169 14.03 6.47 -6.11
CA GLU A 169 15.07 7.06 -5.25
C GLU A 169 16.44 7.03 -5.91
N ALA A 170 16.77 5.92 -6.61
CA ALA A 170 18.07 5.74 -7.26
C ALA A 170 18.31 6.69 -8.43
N VAL A 171 17.25 7.19 -9.07
CA VAL A 171 17.32 8.03 -10.28
C VAL A 171 16.78 9.45 -10.06
N LEU A 172 16.34 9.78 -8.83
CA LEU A 172 15.65 11.02 -8.54
C LEU A 172 16.47 12.27 -8.88
N LEU A 173 17.73 12.30 -8.44
CA LEU A 173 18.60 13.47 -8.63
C LEU A 173 18.96 13.67 -10.10
N ASP A 174 19.18 12.57 -10.83
CA ASP A 174 19.44 12.62 -12.28
C ASP A 174 18.21 13.13 -13.05
N LEU A 175 17.00 12.68 -12.65
CA LEU A 175 15.75 13.19 -13.24
C LEU A 175 15.56 14.68 -13.01
N VAL A 176 15.86 15.17 -11.81
CA VAL A 176 15.82 16.59 -11.50
C VAL A 176 16.86 17.35 -12.31
N ALA A 177 18.08 16.84 -12.40
CA ALA A 177 19.16 17.46 -13.16
C ALA A 177 18.83 17.54 -14.66
N ASP A 178 18.32 16.46 -15.25
CA ASP A 178 17.90 16.39 -16.65
C ASP A 178 16.84 17.45 -17.01
N VAL A 179 15.90 17.70 -16.09
CA VAL A 179 14.76 18.59 -16.35
C VAL A 179 15.08 20.05 -16.00
N THR A 180 15.77 20.29 -14.87
CA THR A 180 15.93 21.63 -14.31
C THR A 180 17.34 22.20 -14.44
N GLY A 181 18.32 21.37 -14.82
CA GLY A 181 19.74 21.73 -14.79
C GLY A 181 20.34 21.83 -13.38
N PHE A 182 19.56 21.55 -12.32
CA PHE A 182 20.03 21.55 -10.95
C PHE A 182 20.59 20.19 -10.55
N SER A 183 21.88 20.11 -10.33
CA SER A 183 22.61 18.84 -10.04
C SER A 183 23.33 18.91 -8.70
N PRO A 184 22.65 18.65 -7.56
CA PRO A 184 23.29 18.58 -6.28
C PRO A 184 24.06 17.27 -6.10
N ALA A 185 25.15 17.29 -5.31
CA ALA A 185 25.82 16.07 -4.90
C ALA A 185 24.89 15.21 -4.04
N ALA A 186 24.85 13.91 -4.29
CA ALA A 186 24.06 12.97 -3.49
C ALA A 186 24.50 12.93 -2.04
N ARG A 187 23.56 12.94 -1.12
CA ARG A 187 23.77 12.90 0.34
C ARG A 187 23.15 11.63 0.97
N PHE A 188 22.88 10.64 0.16
CA PHE A 188 22.37 9.34 0.57
C PHE A 188 22.90 8.26 -0.37
N ASP A 189 22.91 7.02 0.11
CA ASP A 189 23.24 5.83 -0.70
C ASP A 189 21.93 5.09 -1.02
N PRO A 190 21.54 4.93 -2.30
CA PRO A 190 20.35 4.16 -2.67
C PRO A 190 20.35 2.70 -2.19
N GLN A 191 21.51 2.13 -1.84
CA GLN A 191 21.66 0.77 -1.33
C GLN A 191 21.67 0.69 0.20
N ASP A 192 21.64 1.82 0.92
CA ASP A 192 21.65 1.89 2.37
C ASP A 192 20.47 2.74 2.89
N LEU A 193 19.42 2.06 3.39
CA LEU A 193 18.21 2.71 3.88
C LEU A 193 18.43 3.59 5.12
N ASP A 194 19.52 3.41 5.87
CA ASP A 194 19.81 4.24 7.04
C ASP A 194 20.36 5.62 6.65
N THR A 195 20.80 5.79 5.40
CA THR A 195 21.25 7.07 4.86
C THR A 195 20.10 7.96 4.38
N TYR A 196 18.89 7.41 4.31
CA TYR A 196 17.72 8.12 3.82
C TYR A 196 17.15 9.06 4.92
N PRO A 197 16.67 10.25 4.54
CA PRO A 197 15.93 11.08 5.49
C PRO A 197 14.61 10.42 5.88
N HIS A 198 14.07 10.78 7.04
CA HIS A 198 12.71 10.36 7.40
C HIS A 198 11.70 10.94 6.40
N PRO A 199 10.71 10.17 5.93
CA PRO A 199 9.69 10.64 4.98
C PRO A 199 8.98 11.92 5.45
N ALA A 200 8.68 12.82 4.54
CA ALA A 200 8.16 14.16 4.84
C ALA A 200 6.66 14.15 5.21
N HIS A 201 6.28 13.47 6.28
CA HIS A 201 4.88 13.40 6.76
C HIS A 201 4.34 14.76 7.22
N ASP A 202 5.21 15.70 7.55
CA ASP A 202 4.87 17.09 7.89
C ASP A 202 4.23 17.88 6.74
N LEU A 203 4.31 17.38 5.50
CA LEU A 203 3.60 17.94 4.35
C LEU A 203 2.09 17.65 4.33
N GLN A 204 1.62 16.70 5.13
CA GLN A 204 0.20 16.36 5.22
C GLN A 204 -0.55 17.35 6.12
N HIS A 205 -1.79 17.69 5.81
CA HIS A 205 -2.63 18.55 6.66
C HIS A 205 -2.82 17.95 8.09
N ARG A 206 -2.90 16.63 8.18
CA ARG A 206 -2.96 15.89 9.46
C ARG A 206 -2.24 14.56 9.33
N ILE A 207 -1.39 14.26 10.29
CA ILE A 207 -0.69 12.98 10.38
C ILE A 207 -1.54 12.04 11.23
N SER A 208 -2.40 11.25 10.61
CA SER A 208 -3.27 10.29 11.31
C SER A 208 -2.56 8.99 11.69
N CYS A 209 -1.52 8.64 10.97
CA CYS A 209 -0.61 7.53 11.20
C CYS A 209 0.67 7.76 10.43
N VAL A 210 1.74 7.08 10.84
CA VAL A 210 3.01 7.07 10.11
C VAL A 210 3.29 5.66 9.59
N PRO A 211 3.33 5.46 8.26
CA PRO A 211 3.85 4.23 7.71
C PRO A 211 5.36 4.13 7.94
N LEU A 212 5.79 2.96 8.38
CA LEU A 212 7.19 2.61 8.59
C LEU A 212 7.62 1.58 7.54
N LEU A 213 8.76 1.79 6.94
CA LEU A 213 9.45 0.80 6.13
C LEU A 213 10.77 0.49 6.82
N THR A 214 10.82 -0.65 7.52
CA THR A 214 12.02 -1.08 8.24
C THR A 214 12.88 -2.00 7.39
N ALA A 215 12.27 -2.61 6.37
CA ALA A 215 12.95 -3.41 5.36
C ALA A 215 12.22 -3.35 4.02
N LYS A 216 12.96 -3.27 2.92
CA LYS A 216 12.47 -3.48 1.54
C LYS A 216 12.72 -4.93 1.10
N GLY A 217 11.84 -5.45 0.24
CA GLY A 217 11.98 -6.77 -0.38
C GLY A 217 11.56 -7.93 0.51
N CYS A 218 11.13 -9.02 -0.14
CA CYS A 218 10.62 -10.22 0.48
C CYS A 218 11.47 -11.43 0.10
N PRO A 219 11.85 -12.32 1.04
CA PRO A 219 12.61 -13.54 0.73
C PRO A 219 11.77 -14.59 -0.02
N PHE A 220 10.43 -14.43 -0.06
CA PHE A 220 9.52 -15.37 -0.70
C PHE A 220 9.21 -15.00 -2.15
N ALA A 221 8.85 -16.02 -2.95
CA ALA A 221 8.46 -15.91 -4.36
C ALA A 221 7.01 -16.38 -4.54
N CYS A 222 6.06 -15.83 -3.76
CA CYS A 222 4.66 -16.21 -3.87
C CYS A 222 4.13 -15.95 -5.28
N ALA A 223 3.53 -16.95 -5.93
CA ALA A 223 3.11 -16.92 -7.34
C ALA A 223 2.14 -15.77 -7.70
N TYR A 224 1.38 -15.25 -6.72
CA TYR A 224 0.44 -14.14 -6.90
C TYR A 224 1.04 -12.76 -6.59
N CYS A 225 2.27 -12.66 -6.09
CA CYS A 225 2.82 -11.45 -5.48
C CYS A 225 3.87 -10.78 -6.37
N ALA A 226 3.79 -9.45 -6.50
CA ALA A 226 4.74 -8.66 -7.26
C ALA A 226 5.91 -8.10 -6.42
N ALA A 227 6.04 -8.45 -5.12
CA ALA A 227 7.05 -7.87 -4.23
C ALA A 227 8.47 -7.97 -4.81
N LYS A 228 8.87 -9.13 -5.35
CA LYS A 228 10.18 -9.30 -6.01
C LYS A 228 10.37 -8.45 -7.26
N LYS A 229 9.31 -8.11 -7.98
CA LYS A 229 9.38 -7.22 -9.15
C LYS A 229 9.53 -5.76 -8.76
N LEU A 230 8.87 -5.38 -7.66
CA LEU A 230 8.90 -4.01 -7.15
C LEU A 230 10.16 -3.72 -6.33
N ASN A 231 10.59 -4.70 -5.52
CA ASN A 231 11.75 -4.62 -4.64
C ASN A 231 12.58 -5.91 -4.79
N PRO A 232 13.43 -6.03 -5.83
CA PRO A 232 14.19 -7.25 -6.09
C PRO A 232 15.22 -7.55 -5.00
N ASP A 233 15.84 -6.51 -4.47
CA ASP A 233 16.88 -6.61 -3.45
C ASP A 233 16.31 -6.40 -2.06
N ARG A 234 16.80 -7.20 -1.12
CA ARG A 234 16.42 -7.04 0.28
C ARG A 234 17.40 -6.12 0.99
N MET A 235 16.87 -5.06 1.58
CA MET A 235 17.59 -4.09 2.40
C MET A 235 16.86 -3.93 3.74
N THR A 236 17.61 -3.73 4.82
CA THR A 236 17.07 -3.49 6.17
C THR A 236 17.65 -2.23 6.75
N ARG A 237 16.87 -1.52 7.55
CA ARG A 237 17.33 -0.39 8.36
C ARG A 237 17.82 -0.89 9.71
N SER A 238 18.69 -0.13 10.33
CA SER A 238 19.08 -0.35 11.72
C SER A 238 17.89 -0.16 12.66
N PRO A 239 17.76 -0.96 13.73
CA PRO A 239 16.74 -0.76 14.75
C PRO A 239 16.81 0.63 15.39
N GLU A 240 18.00 1.21 15.48
CA GLU A 240 18.26 2.56 15.96
C GLU A 240 17.56 3.60 15.08
N GLY A 241 17.86 3.61 13.78
CA GLY A 241 17.30 4.57 12.83
C GLY A 241 15.77 4.50 12.75
N VAL A 242 15.18 3.29 12.88
CA VAL A 242 13.72 3.12 12.94
C VAL A 242 13.14 3.72 14.22
N VAL A 243 13.76 3.49 15.37
CA VAL A 243 13.28 4.03 16.66
C VAL A 243 13.44 5.55 16.73
N ASP A 244 14.49 6.10 16.13
CA ASP A 244 14.69 7.55 16.02
C ASP A 244 13.56 8.19 15.19
N GLU A 245 13.18 7.58 14.06
CA GLU A 245 12.03 8.02 13.27
C GLU A 245 10.71 7.97 14.06
N ILE A 246 10.42 6.83 14.73
CA ILE A 246 9.25 6.69 15.58
C ILE A 246 9.24 7.77 16.68
N SER A 247 10.38 7.98 17.35
CA SER A 247 10.52 8.94 18.45
C SER A 247 10.27 10.36 17.97
N ARG A 248 10.80 10.74 16.81
CA ARG A 248 10.56 12.05 16.18
C ARG A 248 9.07 12.28 15.95
N TRP A 249 8.40 11.38 15.22
CA TRP A 249 7.01 11.58 14.88
C TRP A 249 6.08 11.52 16.10
N HIS A 250 6.44 10.71 17.12
CA HIS A 250 5.68 10.65 18.36
C HIS A 250 5.84 11.91 19.20
N ARG A 251 7.09 12.39 19.41
CA ARG A 251 7.37 13.53 20.31
C ARG A 251 7.01 14.86 19.69
N ASP A 252 7.36 15.07 18.41
CA ASP A 252 7.23 16.37 17.76
C ASP A 252 5.82 16.60 17.21
N PHE A 253 5.11 15.52 16.82
CA PHE A 253 3.80 15.58 16.16
C PHE A 253 2.69 14.83 16.89
N GLY A 254 2.96 14.20 18.02
CA GLY A 254 1.96 13.48 18.83
C GLY A 254 1.40 12.21 18.16
N VAL A 255 2.09 11.67 17.15
CA VAL A 255 1.65 10.47 16.45
C VAL A 255 1.64 9.27 17.38
N ARG A 256 0.58 8.49 17.35
CA ARG A 256 0.42 7.26 18.16
C ARG A 256 0.34 6.00 17.34
N ASP A 257 -0.12 6.08 16.10
CA ASP A 257 -0.35 4.93 15.23
C ASP A 257 0.77 4.82 14.18
N PHE A 258 1.53 3.74 14.25
CA PHE A 258 2.61 3.42 13.33
C PHE A 258 2.28 2.14 12.57
N VAL A 259 2.51 2.13 11.27
CA VAL A 259 2.00 1.09 10.37
C VAL A 259 3.13 0.49 9.57
N PHE A 260 3.45 -0.78 9.79
CA PHE A 260 4.53 -1.45 9.05
C PHE A 260 4.12 -1.73 7.60
N TYR A 261 4.91 -1.20 6.68
CA TYR A 261 4.76 -1.41 5.23
C TYR A 261 5.71 -2.45 4.67
N ASP A 262 6.50 -3.06 5.54
CA ASP A 262 7.44 -4.11 5.16
C ASP A 262 6.74 -5.24 4.41
N ASP A 263 7.35 -5.72 3.34
CA ASP A 263 6.90 -6.91 2.61
C ASP A 263 7.01 -8.17 3.49
N ALA A 264 7.98 -8.20 4.42
CA ALA A 264 8.23 -9.32 5.32
C ALA A 264 8.90 -8.85 6.63
N LEU A 265 8.14 -8.18 7.51
CA LEU A 265 8.63 -7.58 8.77
C LEU A 265 9.40 -8.57 9.65
N LEU A 266 8.91 -9.80 9.78
CA LEU A 266 9.52 -10.82 10.64
C LEU A 266 10.62 -11.64 9.94
N ALA A 267 10.95 -11.36 8.68
CA ALA A 267 12.12 -11.98 8.06
C ALA A 267 13.40 -11.54 8.79
N GLN A 268 14.32 -12.48 9.02
CA GLN A 268 15.49 -12.26 9.88
C GLN A 268 15.11 -11.84 11.32
N THR A 269 14.13 -12.51 11.89
CA THR A 269 13.51 -12.21 13.18
C THR A 269 14.56 -11.86 14.25
N GLU A 270 15.57 -12.70 14.44
CA GLU A 270 16.59 -12.53 15.48
C GLU A 270 17.53 -11.35 15.25
N HIS A 271 17.78 -10.97 14.00
CA HIS A 271 18.76 -9.92 13.65
C HIS A 271 18.10 -8.57 13.36
N HIS A 272 16.76 -8.53 13.15
CA HIS A 272 16.06 -7.30 12.79
C HIS A 272 14.84 -7.03 13.69
N ALA A 273 13.81 -7.89 13.64
CA ALA A 273 12.54 -7.61 14.31
C ALA A 273 12.65 -7.65 15.85
N VAL A 274 13.37 -8.63 16.42
CA VAL A 274 13.56 -8.74 17.88
C VAL A 274 14.32 -7.56 18.43
N PRO A 275 15.51 -7.17 17.91
CA PRO A 275 16.22 -5.99 18.35
C PRO A 275 15.40 -4.70 18.24
N LEU A 276 14.62 -4.55 17.15
CA LEU A 276 13.73 -3.40 16.98
C LEU A 276 12.66 -3.33 18.09
N PHE A 277 11.94 -4.43 18.33
CA PHE A 277 10.86 -4.46 19.32
C PHE A 277 11.40 -4.26 20.76
N GLU A 278 12.53 -4.86 21.10
CA GLU A 278 13.19 -4.66 22.39
C GLU A 278 13.59 -3.19 22.60
N ARG A 279 14.10 -2.55 21.55
CA ARG A 279 14.48 -1.16 21.61
C ARG A 279 13.26 -0.25 21.79
N VAL A 280 12.19 -0.48 21.05
CA VAL A 280 10.89 0.22 21.24
C VAL A 280 10.39 0.09 22.69
N ILE A 281 10.44 -1.12 23.26
CA ILE A 281 10.02 -1.38 24.63
C ILE A 281 10.88 -0.57 25.63
N ARG A 282 12.21 -0.54 25.43
CA ARG A 282 13.12 0.25 26.29
C ARG A 282 12.83 1.74 26.25
N HIS A 283 12.43 2.29 25.11
CA HIS A 283 12.06 3.71 24.98
C HIS A 283 10.74 4.07 25.66
N GLY A 284 9.90 3.10 26.00
CA GLY A 284 8.66 3.29 26.75
C GLY A 284 7.62 4.19 26.07
N LEU A 285 7.62 4.27 24.73
CA LEU A 285 6.74 5.14 23.96
C LEU A 285 5.30 4.62 24.01
N LYS A 286 4.33 5.52 24.22
CA LYS A 286 2.88 5.19 24.25
C LYS A 286 2.31 5.19 22.84
N ILE A 287 2.67 4.21 22.04
CA ILE A 287 2.33 4.07 20.63
C ILE A 287 1.59 2.77 20.35
N ARG A 288 1.01 2.65 19.15
CA ARG A 288 0.35 1.44 18.65
C ARG A 288 0.94 1.06 17.30
N PHE A 289 1.21 -0.22 17.13
CA PHE A 289 1.66 -0.78 15.85
C PHE A 289 0.57 -1.54 15.12
N HIS A 290 0.56 -1.41 13.80
CA HIS A 290 -0.38 -2.04 12.90
C HIS A 290 0.36 -2.75 11.77
N THR A 291 -0.11 -3.94 11.39
CA THR A 291 0.44 -4.70 10.26
C THR A 291 -0.63 -4.93 9.19
N PRO A 292 -0.95 -3.94 8.33
CA PRO A 292 -1.84 -4.17 7.19
C PRO A 292 -1.25 -5.18 6.21
N ASN A 293 0.07 -5.18 6.03
CA ASN A 293 0.78 -6.23 5.34
C ASN A 293 0.89 -7.47 6.23
N ALA A 294 0.64 -8.62 5.65
CA ALA A 294 0.56 -9.85 6.41
C ALA A 294 1.91 -10.27 7.00
N LEU A 295 1.90 -10.65 8.27
CA LEU A 295 3.04 -11.31 8.90
C LEU A 295 3.12 -12.77 8.47
N HIS A 296 4.32 -13.23 8.20
CA HIS A 296 4.56 -14.64 7.89
C HIS A 296 4.42 -15.49 9.15
N ILE A 297 3.52 -16.45 9.10
CA ILE A 297 3.03 -17.25 10.25
C ILE A 297 4.17 -18.04 10.94
N ARG A 298 5.10 -18.61 10.17
CA ARG A 298 6.22 -19.45 10.70
C ARG A 298 7.12 -18.72 11.69
N TRP A 299 7.21 -17.39 11.61
CA TRP A 299 8.08 -16.59 12.49
C TRP A 299 7.38 -16.14 13.78
N ILE A 300 6.08 -16.47 13.96
CA ILE A 300 5.34 -16.11 15.16
C ILE A 300 5.52 -17.20 16.22
N THR A 301 6.63 -17.12 16.93
CA THR A 301 6.90 -17.96 18.10
C THR A 301 6.27 -17.37 19.37
N PRO A 302 6.13 -18.14 20.49
CA PRO A 302 5.67 -17.58 21.76
C PRO A 302 6.51 -16.39 22.26
N ALA A 303 7.82 -16.39 22.01
CA ALA A 303 8.71 -15.29 22.39
C ALA A 303 8.43 -14.04 21.56
N VAL A 304 8.33 -14.17 20.23
CA VAL A 304 8.02 -13.07 19.31
C VAL A 304 6.63 -12.50 19.60
N ALA A 305 5.63 -13.33 19.84
CA ALA A 305 4.28 -12.88 20.17
C ALA A 305 4.24 -12.04 21.45
N ARG A 306 4.98 -12.46 22.51
CA ARG A 306 5.12 -11.67 23.75
C ARG A 306 5.83 -10.34 23.52
N LEU A 307 6.89 -10.30 22.71
CA LEU A 307 7.60 -9.06 22.37
C LEU A 307 6.68 -8.11 21.59
N MET A 308 5.98 -8.60 20.58
CA MET A 308 5.00 -7.80 19.83
C MET A 308 3.95 -7.19 20.75
N LYS A 309 3.38 -7.98 21.69
CA LYS A 309 2.39 -7.47 22.65
C LYS A 309 2.97 -6.36 23.51
N ARG A 310 4.17 -6.53 24.04
CA ARG A 310 4.88 -5.55 24.88
C ARG A 310 5.28 -4.31 24.08
N ALA A 311 5.64 -4.45 22.82
CA ALA A 311 5.98 -3.34 21.93
C ALA A 311 4.78 -2.49 21.50
N GLY A 312 3.53 -2.93 21.79
CA GLY A 312 2.33 -2.16 21.50
C GLY A 312 1.62 -2.52 20.20
N PHE A 313 1.77 -3.75 19.69
CA PHE A 313 0.99 -4.19 18.52
C PHE A 313 -0.50 -4.23 18.86
N GLU A 314 -1.30 -3.47 18.14
CA GLU A 314 -2.76 -3.38 18.28
C GLU A 314 -3.48 -4.15 17.16
N THR A 315 -2.89 -4.24 15.99
CA THR A 315 -3.46 -4.94 14.84
C THR A 315 -2.42 -5.91 14.26
N VAL A 316 -2.70 -7.21 14.34
CA VAL A 316 -1.86 -8.29 13.80
C VAL A 316 -2.60 -8.96 12.65
N ARG A 317 -1.99 -9.03 11.48
CA ARG A 317 -2.53 -9.69 10.29
C ARG A 317 -1.62 -10.84 9.87
N LEU A 318 -2.18 -12.02 9.70
CA LEU A 318 -1.48 -13.25 9.34
C LEU A 318 -1.71 -13.54 7.86
N GLY A 319 -0.66 -13.90 7.13
CA GLY A 319 -0.76 -14.33 5.74
C GLY A 319 -1.01 -15.83 5.64
N LEU A 320 -2.27 -16.23 5.69
CA LEU A 320 -2.66 -17.64 5.52
C LEU A 320 -2.98 -17.96 4.06
N GLU A 321 -3.60 -17.03 3.37
CA GLU A 321 -3.98 -17.04 1.95
C GLU A 321 -5.04 -18.09 1.61
N THR A 322 -4.75 -19.38 1.78
CA THR A 322 -5.68 -20.51 1.59
C THR A 322 -5.42 -21.58 2.66
N ALA A 323 -6.45 -22.31 3.03
CA ALA A 323 -6.36 -23.32 4.09
C ALA A 323 -7.01 -24.68 3.73
N GLY A 324 -7.29 -24.95 2.44
CA GLY A 324 -7.80 -26.24 1.99
C GLY A 324 -6.68 -27.26 1.79
N PRO A 325 -6.92 -28.59 2.00
CA PRO A 325 -5.90 -29.63 1.85
C PRO A 325 -5.20 -29.65 0.49
N SER A 326 -5.94 -29.43 -0.60
CA SER A 326 -5.42 -29.39 -1.98
C SER A 326 -4.53 -28.17 -2.23
N ARG A 327 -4.88 -27.02 -1.64
CA ARG A 327 -4.18 -25.76 -1.84
C ARG A 327 -2.92 -25.59 -1.00
N TRP A 328 -2.81 -26.27 0.14
CA TRP A 328 -1.58 -26.32 0.92
C TRP A 328 -0.41 -26.98 0.16
N LEU A 329 -0.72 -27.91 -0.75
CA LEU A 329 0.24 -28.63 -1.56
C LEU A 329 0.61 -27.93 -2.87
N GLU A 330 -0.35 -27.19 -3.46
CA GLU A 330 -0.19 -26.59 -4.80
C GLU A 330 0.47 -25.21 -4.79
N GLN A 331 0.38 -24.48 -3.67
CA GLN A 331 0.94 -23.12 -3.56
C GLN A 331 2.08 -23.09 -2.53
N GLU A 332 3.25 -23.57 -2.94
CA GLU A 332 4.54 -23.35 -2.30
C GLU A 332 4.60 -23.59 -0.78
N GLN A 333 3.77 -24.48 -0.24
CA GLN A 333 3.80 -24.89 1.19
C GLN A 333 4.10 -23.73 2.16
N LYS A 334 3.52 -22.56 1.94
CA LYS A 334 3.82 -21.37 2.71
C LYS A 334 3.54 -21.56 4.20
N VAL A 335 2.46 -22.24 4.54
CA VAL A 335 2.02 -22.48 5.93
C VAL A 335 1.23 -23.77 6.03
N THR A 336 1.52 -24.61 7.02
CA THR A 336 0.71 -25.80 7.37
C THR A 336 -0.40 -25.42 8.37
N ALA A 337 -1.41 -26.28 8.52
CA ALA A 337 -2.48 -26.11 9.51
C ALA A 337 -1.91 -26.00 10.94
N ASP A 338 -0.94 -26.86 11.27
CA ASP A 338 -0.29 -26.86 12.58
C ASP A 338 0.53 -25.58 12.83
N GLU A 339 1.21 -25.07 11.82
CA GLU A 339 1.94 -23.79 11.92
C GLU A 339 0.98 -22.63 12.19
N PHE A 340 -0.18 -22.60 11.51
CA PHE A 340 -1.20 -21.61 11.75
C PHE A 340 -1.77 -21.70 13.16
N GLN A 341 -2.12 -22.90 13.62
CA GLN A 341 -2.62 -23.13 14.97
C GLN A 341 -1.61 -22.67 16.03
N ARG A 342 -0.34 -23.11 15.91
CA ARG A 342 0.72 -22.68 16.84
C ARG A 342 0.89 -21.17 16.91
N ALA A 343 0.86 -20.49 15.78
CA ALA A 343 0.98 -19.02 15.73
C ALA A 343 -0.24 -18.35 16.39
N ALA A 344 -1.46 -18.82 16.10
CA ALA A 344 -2.68 -18.33 16.71
C ALA A 344 -2.67 -18.49 18.23
N ASP A 345 -2.25 -19.67 18.72
CA ASP A 345 -2.14 -19.96 20.16
C ASP A 345 -1.06 -19.09 20.83
N SER A 346 0.09 -18.91 20.16
CA SER A 346 1.15 -18.03 20.65
C SER A 346 0.67 -16.60 20.86
N LEU A 347 -0.09 -16.04 19.90
CA LEU A 347 -0.66 -14.70 19.99
C LEU A 347 -1.72 -14.60 21.10
N LYS A 348 -2.63 -15.57 21.21
CA LYS A 348 -3.63 -15.63 22.28
C LYS A 348 -2.99 -15.69 23.67
N GLN A 349 -1.99 -16.58 23.85
CA GLN A 349 -1.23 -16.70 25.10
C GLN A 349 -0.44 -15.44 25.44
N ALA A 350 0.03 -14.68 24.44
CA ALA A 350 0.64 -13.38 24.65
C ALA A 350 -0.35 -12.28 25.04
N GLY A 351 -1.66 -12.56 25.08
CA GLY A 351 -2.72 -11.64 25.50
C GLY A 351 -3.32 -10.80 24.36
N PHE A 352 -3.20 -11.21 23.10
CA PHE A 352 -3.95 -10.59 22.01
C PHE A 352 -5.40 -11.07 22.03
N ALA A 353 -6.35 -10.11 22.00
CA ALA A 353 -7.77 -10.42 21.87
C ALA A 353 -8.10 -10.84 20.42
N LYS A 354 -9.16 -11.66 20.22
CA LYS A 354 -9.64 -12.10 18.90
C LYS A 354 -9.72 -10.96 17.87
N ARG A 355 -10.26 -9.79 18.25
CA ARG A 355 -10.39 -8.62 17.35
C ARG A 355 -9.06 -8.03 16.88
N GLN A 356 -7.97 -8.30 17.59
CA GLN A 356 -6.61 -7.81 17.24
C GLN A 356 -5.94 -8.73 16.24
N ILE A 357 -6.32 -10.01 16.17
CA ILE A 357 -5.72 -11.02 15.30
C ILE A 357 -6.64 -11.28 14.12
N GLY A 358 -6.15 -11.08 12.91
CA GLY A 358 -6.85 -11.41 11.67
C GLY A 358 -5.98 -12.26 10.75
N ALA A 359 -6.58 -13.15 9.98
CA ALA A 359 -5.90 -13.90 8.94
C ALA A 359 -6.46 -13.52 7.56
N TYR A 360 -5.57 -13.11 6.66
CA TYR A 360 -5.95 -12.88 5.28
C TYR A 360 -6.16 -14.20 4.55
N LEU A 361 -7.28 -14.25 3.84
CA LEU A 361 -7.67 -15.33 2.95
C LEU A 361 -7.90 -14.76 1.56
N LEU A 362 -7.21 -15.28 0.56
CA LEU A 362 -7.43 -14.91 -0.83
C LEU A 362 -8.76 -15.50 -1.32
N ALA A 363 -9.57 -14.63 -1.94
CA ALA A 363 -10.84 -15.00 -2.53
C ALA A 363 -10.86 -14.60 -4.01
N GLY A 364 -11.18 -15.52 -4.89
CA GLY A 364 -11.25 -15.30 -6.33
C GLY A 364 -9.97 -15.64 -7.08
N LEU A 365 -9.15 -16.55 -6.55
CA LEU A 365 -8.02 -17.13 -7.26
C LEU A 365 -8.50 -17.92 -8.50
N PRO A 366 -7.66 -18.07 -9.54
CA PRO A 366 -7.96 -18.93 -10.67
C PRO A 366 -8.41 -20.34 -10.23
N GLY A 367 -9.59 -20.77 -10.68
CA GLY A 367 -10.15 -22.09 -10.35
C GLY A 367 -10.59 -22.31 -8.91
N GLN A 368 -10.55 -21.29 -8.04
CA GLN A 368 -10.96 -21.41 -6.64
C GLN A 368 -12.49 -21.55 -6.52
N SER A 369 -12.94 -22.59 -5.82
CA SER A 369 -14.37 -22.81 -5.52
C SER A 369 -14.84 -21.98 -4.31
N PHE A 370 -16.16 -21.86 -4.18
CA PHE A 370 -16.77 -21.23 -3.00
C PHE A 370 -16.51 -22.06 -1.73
N GLU A 371 -16.57 -23.37 -1.85
CA GLU A 371 -16.38 -24.34 -0.79
C GLU A 371 -14.97 -24.29 -0.21
N GLU A 372 -13.93 -24.08 -1.04
CA GLU A 372 -12.55 -23.87 -0.58
C GLU A 372 -12.41 -22.60 0.23
N ILE A 373 -13.07 -21.51 -0.18
CA ILE A 373 -13.07 -20.25 0.59
C ILE A 373 -13.82 -20.46 1.92
N ALA A 374 -14.98 -21.11 1.90
CA ALA A 374 -15.79 -21.38 3.07
C ALA A 374 -15.02 -22.24 4.10
N THR A 375 -14.36 -23.31 3.63
CA THR A 375 -13.49 -24.15 4.46
C THR A 375 -12.36 -23.35 5.10
N SER A 376 -11.71 -22.48 4.32
CA SER A 376 -10.64 -21.63 4.84
C SER A 376 -11.14 -20.64 5.91
N ILE A 377 -12.32 -20.07 5.72
CA ILE A 377 -12.98 -19.20 6.72
C ILE A 377 -13.24 -20.00 8.00
N GLN A 378 -13.77 -21.21 7.89
CA GLN A 378 -14.09 -22.03 9.05
C GLN A 378 -12.83 -22.42 9.85
N ILE A 379 -11.76 -22.82 9.16
CA ILE A 379 -10.47 -23.13 9.81
C ILE A 379 -9.94 -21.93 10.61
N VAL A 380 -10.04 -20.73 10.05
CA VAL A 380 -9.59 -19.51 10.75
C VAL A 380 -10.44 -19.26 12.00
N LYS A 381 -11.76 -19.43 11.92
CA LYS A 381 -12.68 -19.24 13.04
C LYS A 381 -12.46 -20.26 14.15
N ASP A 382 -12.25 -21.54 13.80
CA ASP A 382 -11.99 -22.65 14.73
C ASP A 382 -10.71 -22.40 15.56
N ASN A 383 -9.76 -21.68 14.96
CA ASN A 383 -8.54 -21.24 15.67
C ASN A 383 -8.74 -19.94 16.49
N GLY A 384 -9.95 -19.41 16.60
CA GLY A 384 -10.25 -18.19 17.38
C GLY A 384 -9.65 -16.90 16.77
N VAL A 385 -9.40 -16.88 15.45
CA VAL A 385 -8.86 -15.76 14.68
C VAL A 385 -9.97 -15.15 13.83
N THR A 386 -9.87 -13.87 13.50
CA THR A 386 -10.83 -13.20 12.63
C THR A 386 -10.47 -13.43 11.15
N PRO A 387 -11.31 -14.08 10.34
CA PRO A 387 -11.06 -14.21 8.91
C PRO A 387 -11.24 -12.88 8.20
N ILE A 388 -10.33 -12.55 7.28
CA ILE A 388 -10.35 -11.33 6.47
C ILE A 388 -10.17 -11.71 5.01
N LEU A 389 -11.20 -11.52 4.20
CA LEU A 389 -11.09 -11.79 2.77
C LEU A 389 -10.31 -10.69 2.07
N ALA A 390 -9.23 -11.09 1.40
CA ALA A 390 -8.49 -10.31 0.44
C ALA A 390 -8.89 -10.77 -0.97
N HIS A 391 -9.65 -9.94 -1.68
CA HIS A 391 -10.07 -10.28 -3.04
C HIS A 391 -8.85 -10.24 -3.96
N TYR A 392 -8.63 -11.33 -4.69
CA TYR A 392 -7.49 -11.46 -5.59
C TYR A 392 -7.60 -10.47 -6.75
N SER A 393 -6.51 -9.74 -6.98
CA SER A 393 -6.27 -8.93 -8.17
C SER A 393 -5.17 -9.58 -8.98
N PRO A 394 -5.40 -9.99 -10.23
CA PRO A 394 -4.33 -10.45 -11.09
C PRO A 394 -3.28 -9.36 -11.29
N ILE A 395 -2.02 -9.70 -11.08
CA ILE A 395 -0.92 -8.76 -11.23
C ILE A 395 -0.07 -9.18 -12.42
N PRO A 396 0.18 -8.30 -13.41
CA PRO A 396 1.06 -8.60 -14.52
C PRO A 396 2.45 -9.04 -14.07
N HIS A 397 3.07 -9.92 -14.80
CA HIS A 397 4.44 -10.44 -14.56
C HIS A 397 4.60 -11.32 -13.31
N THR A 398 3.52 -11.73 -12.65
CA THR A 398 3.54 -12.75 -11.59
C THR A 398 3.38 -14.14 -12.17
N ASP A 399 3.83 -15.17 -11.46
CA ASP A 399 3.76 -16.55 -11.94
C ASP A 399 2.30 -17.04 -12.09
N LEU A 400 1.37 -16.45 -11.32
CA LEU A 400 -0.06 -16.77 -11.42
C LEU A 400 -0.77 -16.03 -12.59
N TRP A 401 -0.11 -15.07 -13.25
CA TRP A 401 -0.71 -14.29 -14.33
C TRP A 401 -1.26 -15.12 -15.50
N PRO A 402 -0.53 -16.13 -16.05
CA PRO A 402 -1.08 -16.96 -17.14
C PRO A 402 -2.35 -17.70 -16.76
N ALA A 403 -2.40 -18.25 -15.54
CA ALA A 403 -3.59 -18.93 -15.03
C ALA A 403 -4.75 -17.94 -14.83
N ALA A 404 -4.47 -16.72 -14.37
CA ALA A 404 -5.46 -15.67 -14.23
C ALA A 404 -6.05 -15.25 -15.57
N VAL A 405 -5.23 -15.08 -16.61
CA VAL A 405 -5.67 -14.77 -17.98
C VAL A 405 -6.61 -15.88 -18.51
N THR A 406 -6.22 -17.14 -18.32
CA THR A 406 -7.02 -18.29 -18.76
C THR A 406 -8.37 -18.37 -18.03
N ALA A 407 -8.38 -18.07 -16.72
CA ALA A 407 -9.58 -18.15 -15.88
C ALA A 407 -10.51 -16.93 -16.02
N SER A 408 -10.04 -15.83 -16.57
CA SER A 408 -10.80 -14.59 -16.66
C SER A 408 -11.83 -14.62 -17.79
N ARG A 409 -12.96 -13.91 -17.57
CA ARG A 409 -13.92 -13.56 -18.63
C ARG A 409 -13.54 -12.29 -19.39
N TYR A 410 -12.56 -11.54 -18.87
CA TYR A 410 -12.05 -10.32 -19.49
C TYR A 410 -10.67 -10.59 -20.12
N ASP A 411 -10.33 -9.79 -21.10
CA ASP A 411 -8.94 -9.73 -21.60
C ASP A 411 -8.09 -8.90 -20.64
N LEU A 412 -7.48 -9.56 -19.66
CA LEU A 412 -6.68 -8.90 -18.62
C LEU A 412 -5.47 -8.14 -19.19
N ALA A 413 -4.99 -8.50 -20.38
CA ALA A 413 -3.85 -7.88 -21.01
C ALA A 413 -4.23 -6.58 -21.77
N ALA A 414 -5.49 -6.46 -22.18
CA ALA A 414 -5.95 -5.31 -22.96
C ALA A 414 -6.05 -4.03 -22.14
N ASP A 415 -6.51 -4.12 -20.88
CA ASP A 415 -6.70 -2.96 -20.02
C ASP A 415 -6.52 -3.33 -18.53
N PRO A 416 -5.68 -2.60 -17.77
CA PRO A 416 -5.51 -2.81 -16.34
C PRO A 416 -6.82 -2.75 -15.52
N ILE A 417 -7.87 -2.08 -15.99
CA ILE A 417 -9.18 -2.03 -15.30
C ILE A 417 -9.75 -3.42 -15.03
N PHE A 418 -9.45 -4.39 -15.90
CA PHE A 418 -9.92 -5.77 -15.78
C PHE A 418 -9.24 -6.55 -14.66
N THR A 419 -8.14 -6.04 -14.11
CA THR A 419 -7.48 -6.64 -12.94
C THR A 419 -8.08 -6.21 -11.61
N ASN A 420 -9.13 -5.38 -11.60
CA ASN A 420 -9.77 -4.86 -10.41
C ASN A 420 -10.36 -6.00 -9.56
N ASN A 421 -9.90 -6.09 -8.31
CA ASN A 421 -10.33 -7.13 -7.36
C ASN A 421 -11.82 -7.05 -7.00
N ALA A 422 -12.43 -5.87 -7.13
CA ALA A 422 -13.84 -5.66 -6.81
C ALA A 422 -14.81 -6.35 -7.78
N ILE A 423 -14.33 -6.80 -8.96
CA ILE A 423 -15.14 -7.47 -9.98
C ILE A 423 -14.92 -8.99 -10.04
N LEU A 424 -14.04 -9.55 -9.19
CA LEU A 424 -13.66 -10.97 -9.19
C LEU A 424 -13.23 -11.43 -10.60
N PRO A 425 -12.11 -10.91 -11.12
CA PRO A 425 -11.76 -11.03 -12.54
C PRO A 425 -11.50 -12.48 -13.00
N CYS A 426 -11.02 -13.37 -12.14
CA CYS A 426 -10.69 -14.76 -12.47
C CYS A 426 -11.89 -15.72 -12.42
N ARG A 427 -13.08 -15.24 -12.77
CA ARG A 427 -14.29 -16.05 -12.92
C ARG A 427 -14.81 -15.96 -14.34
N LYS A 428 -15.23 -17.10 -14.90
CA LYS A 428 -15.88 -17.15 -16.24
C LYS A 428 -17.32 -16.64 -16.19
N ASP A 429 -18.02 -16.89 -15.07
CA ASP A 429 -19.38 -16.41 -14.83
C ASP A 429 -19.39 -14.91 -14.51
N SER A 430 -20.49 -14.24 -14.81
CA SER A 430 -20.66 -12.83 -14.50
C SER A 430 -20.64 -12.58 -12.99
N PHE A 431 -20.33 -11.34 -12.60
CA PHE A 431 -20.36 -10.93 -11.18
C PHE A 431 -21.77 -11.20 -10.59
N CYS A 432 -21.78 -11.83 -9.42
CA CYS A 432 -23.01 -12.17 -8.71
C CYS A 432 -22.95 -11.65 -7.25
N TRP A 433 -23.94 -10.81 -6.89
CA TRP A 433 -24.09 -10.35 -5.50
C TRP A 433 -24.36 -11.50 -4.54
N GLY A 434 -25.01 -12.57 -4.98
CA GLY A 434 -25.26 -13.76 -4.19
C GLY A 434 -23.98 -14.36 -3.61
N THR A 435 -22.93 -14.48 -4.42
CA THR A 435 -21.61 -14.95 -3.95
C THR A 435 -21.04 -14.05 -2.87
N ILE A 436 -21.03 -12.74 -3.09
CA ILE A 436 -20.53 -11.77 -2.10
C ILE A 436 -21.36 -11.81 -0.82
N THR A 437 -22.69 -11.93 -0.92
CA THR A 437 -23.57 -12.01 0.26
C THR A 437 -23.29 -13.29 1.04
N ARG A 438 -23.19 -14.44 0.39
CA ARG A 438 -22.84 -15.72 1.03
C ARG A 438 -21.49 -15.64 1.76
N LEU A 439 -20.46 -15.06 1.13
CA LEU A 439 -19.15 -14.88 1.76
C LEU A 439 -19.23 -13.95 2.99
N LYS A 440 -20.01 -12.87 2.91
CA LYS A 440 -20.21 -11.97 4.06
C LYS A 440 -20.96 -12.64 5.21
N THR A 441 -21.95 -13.47 4.92
CA THR A 441 -22.64 -14.26 5.96
C THR A 441 -21.66 -15.18 6.68
N LEU A 442 -20.82 -15.91 5.91
CA LEU A 442 -19.79 -16.76 6.50
C LEU A 442 -18.77 -15.99 7.37
N LEU A 443 -18.54 -14.70 7.13
CA LEU A 443 -17.64 -13.90 7.96
C LEU A 443 -18.32 -13.42 9.24
N ALA A 444 -19.65 -13.24 9.24
CA ALA A 444 -20.39 -12.65 10.35
C ALA A 444 -20.65 -13.65 11.49
N ASP A 445 -20.84 -14.93 11.16
CA ASP A 445 -21.06 -16.03 12.12
C ASP A 445 -19.74 -16.42 12.83
#